data_06dca6fd25ec28eccff86f4358bd83a8
#
_entry.id   06dca6fd25ec28eccff86f4358bd83a8
#
_cell.length_a   1.000
_cell.length_b   1.000
_cell.length_c   1.000
_cell.angle_alpha   90.00
_cell.angle_beta   90.00
_cell.angle_gamma   90.00
#
_symmetry.space_group_name_H-M   'P 1'
#
loop_
_entity.id
_entity.type
_entity.pdbx_description
1 polymer ?
#
loop_
_entity_poly.entity_id
_entity_poly.type
_entity_poly.pdbx_seq_one_letter_code
_entity_poly.pdbx_strand_id
1 'polypeptide(L)'
;PKEPINGLLSKRYARARIKEINYEMNDINVKPGNPYKFQVGVKNPFLDYLKDWGEEKKRHNPNDGNQDFSSLEKEFNVGTTTIQAADKDGWVVSITPSGGWIPTVIAGKTGVGLSQRAQSFVLYDDENPYNVIEPGKRPRATLTPALALKDGRPFISFAVQGGDTQDQNLLQFFLNMVEFNMNVQEASEAANINSYQMYSSFGTHSKEAGRIVVRKDLPKWVIKDLKSKGYNVVPRDLT
;
A
#
# COMPACT_ATOMS: atom_id res chain seq x y z
N PRO A 1 10.50 6.00 17.03
CA PRO A 1 11.81 5.82 16.39
C PRO A 1 11.94 6.73 15.19
N LYS A 2 13.18 7.10 14.85
CA LYS A 2 13.44 7.93 13.67
C LYS A 2 13.42 7.04 12.42
N GLU A 3 12.59 7.37 11.46
CA GLU A 3 12.44 6.62 10.22
C GLU A 3 13.75 6.67 9.40
N PRO A 4 14.14 5.55 8.77
CA PRO A 4 15.39 5.48 7.98
C PRO A 4 15.19 5.99 6.55
N ILE A 5 14.73 7.23 6.39
CA ILE A 5 14.34 7.80 5.08
C ILE A 5 15.49 7.74 4.06
N ASN A 6 16.69 8.16 4.45
CA ASN A 6 17.85 8.12 3.53
C ASN A 6 18.24 6.69 3.14
N GLY A 7 18.07 5.74 4.07
CA GLY A 7 18.26 4.32 3.78
C GLY A 7 17.24 3.78 2.80
N LEU A 8 15.97 4.07 3.02
CA LEU A 8 14.85 3.67 2.16
C LEU A 8 15.01 4.20 0.72
N LEU A 9 15.41 5.46 0.57
CA LEU A 9 15.60 6.11 -0.73
C LEU A 9 16.94 5.78 -1.39
N SER A 10 17.84 5.04 -0.72
CA SER A 10 19.17 4.78 -1.27
C SER A 10 19.15 3.77 -2.42
N LYS A 11 19.88 4.07 -3.50
CA LYS A 11 20.09 3.13 -4.61
C LYS A 11 20.80 1.83 -4.15
N ARG A 12 21.60 1.89 -3.07
CA ARG A 12 22.26 0.71 -2.49
C ARG A 12 21.25 -0.22 -1.87
N TYR A 13 20.23 0.29 -1.14
CA TYR A 13 19.17 -0.50 -0.59
C TYR A 13 18.32 -1.13 -1.70
N ALA A 14 17.91 -0.36 -2.70
CA ALA A 14 17.17 -0.88 -3.85
C ALA A 14 17.93 -2.03 -4.54
N ARG A 15 19.24 -1.87 -4.80
CA ARG A 15 20.09 -2.94 -5.40
C ARG A 15 20.19 -4.19 -4.52
N ALA A 16 20.16 -4.03 -3.19
CA ALA A 16 20.16 -5.17 -2.27
C ALA A 16 18.84 -5.92 -2.36
N ARG A 17 17.70 -5.20 -2.40
CA ARG A 17 16.36 -5.80 -2.51
C ARG A 17 16.12 -6.51 -3.83
N ILE A 18 16.60 -5.94 -4.95
CA ILE A 18 16.49 -6.56 -6.29
C ILE A 18 17.11 -7.97 -6.30
N LYS A 19 18.20 -8.19 -5.59
CA LYS A 19 18.86 -9.51 -5.52
C LYS A 19 18.02 -10.60 -4.84
N GLU A 20 17.00 -10.21 -4.09
CA GLU A 20 16.09 -11.13 -3.39
C GLU A 20 14.89 -11.51 -4.27
N ILE A 21 14.72 -10.86 -5.42
CA ILE A 21 13.61 -11.17 -6.34
C ILE A 21 13.92 -12.49 -7.08
N ASN A 22 13.02 -13.45 -6.92
CA ASN A 22 13.01 -14.65 -7.75
C ASN A 22 12.13 -14.41 -8.97
N TYR A 23 12.72 -14.44 -10.16
CA TYR A 23 12.00 -14.19 -11.41
C TYR A 23 11.20 -15.40 -11.92
N GLU A 24 11.48 -16.58 -11.41
CA GLU A 24 10.84 -17.83 -11.83
C GLU A 24 9.62 -18.19 -10.96
N MET A 25 9.67 -17.84 -9.68
CA MET A 25 8.66 -18.24 -8.71
C MET A 25 8.29 -17.10 -7.78
N ASN A 26 7.01 -17.03 -7.41
CA ASN A 26 6.56 -16.16 -6.33
C ASN A 26 7.15 -16.63 -4.99
N ASP A 27 7.66 -15.70 -4.20
CA ASP A 27 8.10 -15.95 -2.83
C ASP A 27 7.01 -15.52 -1.84
N ILE A 28 6.29 -16.50 -1.31
CA ILE A 28 5.26 -16.28 -0.28
C ILE A 28 5.85 -15.98 1.11
N ASN A 29 7.15 -16.17 1.29
CA ASN A 29 7.87 -15.98 2.55
C ASN A 29 8.75 -14.74 2.53
N VAL A 30 8.45 -13.78 1.66
CA VAL A 30 9.22 -12.54 1.54
C VAL A 30 9.40 -11.87 2.90
N LYS A 31 10.65 -11.48 3.20
CA LYS A 31 11.00 -10.83 4.46
C LYS A 31 11.13 -9.32 4.29
N PRO A 32 10.82 -8.52 5.33
CA PRO A 32 11.12 -7.11 5.31
C PRO A 32 12.62 -6.87 5.17
N GLY A 33 12.98 -5.85 4.41
CA GLY A 33 14.36 -5.39 4.36
C GLY A 33 14.74 -4.56 5.58
N ASN A 34 16.05 -4.32 5.74
CA ASN A 34 16.57 -3.45 6.80
C ASN A 34 17.25 -2.22 6.21
N PRO A 35 16.51 -1.14 5.93
CA PRO A 35 17.06 0.09 5.35
C PRO A 35 18.02 0.85 6.29
N TYR A 36 17.95 0.61 7.59
CA TYR A 36 18.86 1.24 8.56
C TYR A 36 20.34 0.95 8.29
N LYS A 37 20.65 -0.19 7.70
CA LYS A 37 22.03 -0.53 7.28
C LYS A 37 22.58 0.36 6.16
N PHE A 38 21.74 1.15 5.52
CA PHE A 38 22.06 1.95 4.34
C PHE A 38 22.10 3.45 4.63
N GLN A 39 22.05 3.84 5.90
CA GLN A 39 22.26 5.21 6.36
C GLN A 39 23.09 5.26 7.64
N VAL A 40 23.75 6.41 7.87
CA VAL A 40 24.59 6.62 9.04
C VAL A 40 23.77 7.17 10.22
N GLY A 41 24.16 6.80 11.43
CA GLY A 41 23.68 7.43 12.67
C GLY A 41 22.30 6.99 13.18
N VAL A 42 21.67 5.99 12.53
CA VAL A 42 20.40 5.45 12.98
C VAL A 42 20.47 3.93 13.02
N LYS A 43 20.12 3.35 14.16
CA LYS A 43 20.02 1.89 14.34
C LYS A 43 18.57 1.47 14.24
N ASN A 44 18.34 0.27 13.71
CA ASN A 44 17.00 -0.33 13.75
C ASN A 44 16.67 -0.71 15.20
N PRO A 45 15.63 -0.11 15.81
CA PRO A 45 15.27 -0.38 17.20
C PRO A 45 14.58 -1.75 17.38
N PHE A 46 14.14 -2.40 16.28
CA PHE A 46 13.36 -3.63 16.31
C PHE A 46 14.04 -4.77 15.53
N LEU A 47 15.36 -4.91 15.67
CA LEU A 47 16.11 -5.97 14.98
C LEU A 47 15.65 -7.37 15.38
N ASP A 48 15.28 -7.57 16.62
CA ASP A 48 14.84 -8.87 17.13
C ASP A 48 13.50 -9.28 16.50
N TYR A 49 12.60 -8.30 16.29
CA TYR A 49 11.36 -8.55 15.54
C TYR A 49 11.60 -9.07 14.11
N LEU A 50 12.65 -8.60 13.45
CA LEU A 50 13.00 -9.06 12.10
C LEU A 50 13.64 -10.45 12.07
N LYS A 51 14.24 -10.91 13.17
CA LYS A 51 14.79 -12.27 13.28
C LYS A 51 13.68 -13.32 13.25
N ASP A 52 12.60 -13.03 13.97
CA ASP A 52 11.46 -13.94 14.15
C ASP A 52 10.38 -13.73 13.06
N TRP A 53 10.71 -12.99 12.01
CA TRP A 53 9.78 -12.76 10.90
C TRP A 53 9.49 -14.06 10.14
N GLY A 54 8.21 -14.38 10.02
CA GLY A 54 7.73 -15.59 9.33
C GLY A 54 7.40 -16.76 10.26
N GLU A 55 7.70 -16.68 11.54
CA GLU A 55 7.07 -17.54 12.53
C GLU A 55 5.59 -17.19 12.67
N GLU A 56 4.72 -18.20 12.78
CA GLU A 56 3.31 -17.96 13.04
C GLU A 56 3.17 -17.30 14.41
N LYS A 57 3.08 -15.97 14.40
CA LYS A 57 2.78 -15.22 15.61
C LYS A 57 1.34 -15.51 16.01
N LYS A 58 1.14 -15.82 17.28
CA LYS A 58 -0.20 -15.94 17.84
C LYS A 58 -0.91 -14.62 17.63
N ARG A 59 -1.90 -14.60 16.77
CA ARG A 59 -2.76 -13.45 16.63
C ARG A 59 -3.67 -13.37 17.84
N HIS A 60 -3.70 -12.21 18.45
CA HIS A 60 -4.54 -11.96 19.62
C HIS A 60 -6.02 -11.74 19.27
N ASN A 61 -6.38 -11.84 18.00
CA ASN A 61 -7.74 -11.62 17.55
C ASN A 61 -8.55 -12.93 17.59
N PRO A 62 -9.54 -13.06 18.49
CA PRO A 62 -10.35 -14.29 18.62
C PRO A 62 -11.25 -14.57 17.41
N ASN A 63 -11.40 -13.63 16.46
CA ASN A 63 -12.27 -13.76 15.29
C ASN A 63 -11.55 -14.17 14.00
N ASP A 64 -10.33 -14.70 14.09
CA ASP A 64 -9.48 -15.01 12.94
C ASP A 64 -9.98 -16.10 11.97
N GLY A 65 -11.15 -16.68 12.21
CA GLY A 65 -11.59 -17.86 11.48
C GLY A 65 -12.65 -17.66 10.39
N ASN A 66 -13.43 -16.58 10.38
CA ASN A 66 -14.65 -16.53 9.56
C ASN A 66 -15.08 -15.14 9.06
N GLN A 67 -14.18 -14.19 8.85
CA GLN A 67 -14.61 -12.96 8.19
C GLN A 67 -14.60 -13.12 6.67
N ASP A 68 -15.77 -12.93 6.06
CA ASP A 68 -15.92 -12.82 4.62
C ASP A 68 -15.25 -11.53 4.14
N PHE A 69 -13.99 -11.66 3.71
CA PHE A 69 -13.20 -10.56 3.17
C PHE A 69 -13.82 -9.89 1.94
N SER A 70 -14.72 -10.56 1.24
CA SER A 70 -15.38 -10.00 0.05
C SER A 70 -16.31 -8.83 0.38
N SER A 71 -16.94 -8.85 1.55
CA SER A 71 -17.77 -7.76 2.06
C SER A 71 -16.90 -6.58 2.51
N LEU A 72 -15.80 -6.85 3.20
CA LEU A 72 -14.86 -5.82 3.65
C LEU A 72 -14.14 -5.14 2.48
N GLU A 73 -13.73 -5.86 1.45
CA GLU A 73 -13.17 -5.28 0.23
C GLU A 73 -14.12 -4.27 -0.44
N LYS A 74 -15.41 -4.59 -0.48
CA LYS A 74 -16.43 -3.66 -1.01
C LYS A 74 -16.55 -2.41 -0.14
N GLU A 75 -16.56 -2.55 1.16
CA GLU A 75 -16.66 -1.44 2.10
C GLU A 75 -15.42 -0.53 2.04
N PHE A 76 -14.23 -1.07 1.89
CA PHE A 76 -12.98 -0.28 1.82
C PHE A 76 -12.78 0.45 0.50
N ASN A 77 -13.33 -0.02 -0.58
CA ASN A 77 -13.22 0.63 -1.89
C ASN A 77 -14.12 1.85 -2.07
N VAL A 78 -15.04 2.11 -1.15
CA VAL A 78 -16.05 3.17 -1.26
C VAL A 78 -15.75 4.29 -0.28
N GLY A 79 -14.90 5.17 -0.13
CA GLY A 79 -14.76 6.27 0.82
C GLY A 79 -13.52 7.10 0.76
N THR A 80 -12.67 6.72 -0.11
CA THR A 80 -11.58 7.61 -0.48
C THR A 80 -12.00 8.39 -1.71
N THR A 81 -11.80 9.69 -1.68
CA THR A 81 -11.87 10.53 -2.88
C THR A 81 -10.54 11.22 -3.11
N THR A 82 -10.37 11.83 -4.28
CA THR A 82 -9.17 12.57 -4.61
C THR A 82 -9.52 13.92 -5.20
N ILE A 83 -8.74 14.93 -4.86
CA ILE A 83 -8.89 16.29 -5.36
C ILE A 83 -7.54 16.70 -5.94
N GLN A 84 -7.55 17.07 -7.21
CA GLN A 84 -6.40 17.60 -7.91
C GLN A 84 -6.71 19.02 -8.36
N ALA A 85 -5.84 19.96 -8.07
CA ALA A 85 -6.00 21.36 -8.50
C ALA A 85 -4.66 21.95 -8.93
N ALA A 86 -4.71 22.82 -9.93
CA ALA A 86 -3.56 23.59 -10.38
C ALA A 86 -4.01 25.01 -10.75
N ASP A 87 -3.13 25.97 -10.59
CA ASP A 87 -3.36 27.34 -11.00
C ASP A 87 -2.36 27.83 -12.06
N LYS A 88 -2.61 29.06 -12.57
CA LYS A 88 -1.77 29.68 -13.58
C LYS A 88 -0.36 30.06 -13.09
N ASP A 89 -0.18 30.15 -11.77
CA ASP A 89 1.09 30.56 -11.15
C ASP A 89 2.00 29.34 -10.88
N GLY A 90 1.50 28.12 -11.22
CA GLY A 90 2.25 26.88 -11.10
C GLY A 90 2.08 26.15 -9.76
N TRP A 91 1.13 26.58 -8.93
CA TRP A 91 0.76 25.82 -7.75
C TRP A 91 -0.02 24.58 -8.16
N VAL A 92 0.33 23.46 -7.56
CA VAL A 92 -0.34 22.17 -7.77
C VAL A 92 -0.60 21.52 -6.42
N VAL A 93 -1.81 21.01 -6.26
CA VAL A 93 -2.26 20.36 -5.03
C VAL A 93 -2.82 18.98 -5.37
N SER A 94 -2.45 17.98 -4.58
CA SER A 94 -3.04 16.66 -4.57
C SER A 94 -3.51 16.33 -3.16
N ILE A 95 -4.80 16.09 -2.98
CA ILE A 95 -5.41 15.76 -1.69
C ILE A 95 -6.20 14.47 -1.83
N THR A 96 -5.98 13.56 -0.89
CA THR A 96 -6.71 12.29 -0.83
C THR A 96 -7.41 12.18 0.52
N PRO A 97 -8.59 12.80 0.70
CA PRO A 97 -9.36 12.66 1.92
C PRO A 97 -9.93 11.25 2.03
N SER A 98 -9.78 10.67 3.20
CA SER A 98 -10.34 9.40 3.59
C SER A 98 -10.30 9.28 5.11
N GLY A 99 -11.13 8.47 5.70
CA GLY A 99 -11.14 8.33 7.16
C GLY A 99 -11.94 7.15 7.63
N GLY A 100 -12.23 6.26 6.71
CA GLY A 100 -13.31 5.31 6.89
C GLY A 100 -14.61 5.96 6.41
N TRP A 101 -15.60 5.14 6.13
CA TRP A 101 -16.80 5.41 5.43
C TRP A 101 -17.76 6.29 6.08
N ILE A 102 -18.01 5.99 7.36
CA ILE A 102 -19.03 6.63 8.15
C ILE A 102 -18.29 7.22 9.33
N PRO A 103 -18.09 8.54 9.37
CA PRO A 103 -17.55 9.15 10.55
C PRO A 103 -18.47 8.81 11.71
N THR A 104 -17.92 8.16 12.73
CA THR A 104 -18.68 7.79 13.93
C THR A 104 -19.17 9.00 14.69
N VAL A 105 -18.47 10.12 14.54
CA VAL A 105 -18.77 11.38 15.24
C VAL A 105 -18.49 12.55 14.30
N ILE A 106 -19.39 13.51 14.30
CA ILE A 106 -19.14 14.85 13.71
C ILE A 106 -18.60 15.75 14.81
N ALA A 107 -17.51 16.44 14.54
CA ALA A 107 -16.87 17.35 15.49
C ALA A 107 -17.72 18.59 15.74
N GLY A 108 -18.55 18.54 16.77
CA GLY A 108 -19.47 19.62 17.15
C GLY A 108 -20.38 20.05 15.99
N LYS A 109 -20.36 21.35 15.64
CA LYS A 109 -21.16 21.95 14.55
C LYS A 109 -20.35 22.19 13.27
N THR A 110 -19.16 21.60 13.15
CA THR A 110 -18.24 21.89 12.04
C THR A 110 -18.58 21.18 10.72
N GLY A 111 -19.39 20.12 10.78
CA GLY A 111 -19.61 19.21 9.65
C GLY A 111 -18.42 18.30 9.38
N VAL A 112 -17.33 18.39 10.15
CA VAL A 112 -16.14 17.54 9.98
C VAL A 112 -16.35 16.20 10.65
N GLY A 113 -16.36 15.13 9.87
CA GLY A 113 -16.38 13.76 10.36
C GLY A 113 -15.02 13.36 10.95
N LEU A 114 -15.01 12.77 12.15
CA LEU A 114 -13.80 12.22 12.74
C LEU A 114 -13.45 10.89 12.08
N SER A 115 -12.18 10.77 11.71
CA SER A 115 -11.66 9.61 11.00
C SER A 115 -11.65 8.35 11.86
N GLN A 116 -11.97 7.20 11.26
CA GLN A 116 -11.77 5.88 11.84
C GLN A 116 -10.34 5.34 11.63
N ARG A 117 -9.39 6.17 11.20
CA ARG A 117 -8.03 5.76 10.86
C ARG A 117 -7.29 5.06 12.01
N ALA A 118 -7.71 5.25 13.26
CA ALA A 118 -7.16 4.55 14.42
C ALA A 118 -7.26 3.01 14.31
N GLN A 119 -8.19 2.48 13.51
CA GLN A 119 -8.27 1.04 13.22
C GLN A 119 -7.02 0.47 12.54
N SER A 120 -6.19 1.33 11.95
CA SER A 120 -4.92 0.90 11.32
C SER A 120 -3.82 0.60 12.34
N PHE A 121 -3.98 0.96 13.62
CA PHE A 121 -3.05 0.55 14.66
C PHE A 121 -3.23 -0.94 14.99
N VAL A 122 -2.15 -1.56 15.44
CA VAL A 122 -2.20 -2.84 16.15
C VAL A 122 -2.19 -2.58 17.66
N LEU A 123 -2.71 -3.53 18.44
CA LEU A 123 -2.81 -3.39 19.89
C LEU A 123 -1.57 -3.94 20.61
N TYR A 124 -0.88 -4.87 20.00
CA TYR A 124 0.23 -5.60 20.60
C TYR A 124 1.52 -5.39 19.78
N ASP A 125 2.63 -5.21 20.48
CA ASP A 125 3.94 -4.95 19.86
C ASP A 125 4.55 -6.20 19.19
N ASP A 126 4.15 -7.39 19.59
CA ASP A 126 4.50 -8.64 18.91
C ASP A 126 3.81 -8.81 17.55
N GLU A 127 2.69 -8.13 17.32
CA GLU A 127 2.06 -8.08 15.99
C GLU A 127 2.84 -7.16 15.03
N ASN A 128 3.09 -5.93 15.46
CA ASN A 128 3.87 -4.96 14.70
C ASN A 128 4.36 -3.80 15.60
N PRO A 129 5.59 -3.85 16.12
CA PRO A 129 6.10 -2.83 17.04
C PRO A 129 6.22 -1.44 16.41
N TYR A 130 6.23 -1.35 15.08
CA TYR A 130 6.26 -0.06 14.38
C TYR A 130 4.91 0.66 14.39
N ASN A 131 3.81 -0.10 14.55
CA ASN A 131 2.45 0.42 14.40
C ASN A 131 1.55 0.18 15.61
N VAL A 132 2.11 -0.22 16.76
CA VAL A 132 1.36 -0.34 18.00
C VAL A 132 0.85 1.02 18.45
N ILE A 133 -0.34 1.06 19.02
CA ILE A 133 -0.97 2.28 19.50
C ILE A 133 -0.22 2.88 20.69
N GLU A 134 0.15 4.15 20.60
CA GLU A 134 0.86 4.91 21.65
C GLU A 134 0.38 6.36 21.64
N PRO A 135 0.39 7.05 22.82
CA PRO A 135 0.06 8.46 22.87
C PRO A 135 0.91 9.31 21.93
N GLY A 136 0.27 10.18 21.15
CA GLY A 136 0.94 11.07 20.20
C GLY A 136 1.41 10.41 18.90
N LYS A 137 1.27 9.10 18.75
CA LYS A 137 1.64 8.38 17.53
C LYS A 137 0.57 8.53 16.45
N ARG A 138 1.01 8.70 15.19
CA ARG A 138 0.10 8.69 14.05
C ARG A 138 -0.15 7.26 13.58
N PRO A 139 -1.39 6.90 13.22
CA PRO A 139 -1.68 5.60 12.64
C PRO A 139 -1.04 5.46 11.27
N ARG A 140 -0.84 4.21 10.83
CA ARG A 140 -0.46 3.91 9.45
C ARG A 140 -1.47 4.55 8.50
N ALA A 141 -0.98 5.24 7.47
CA ALA A 141 -1.79 5.79 6.41
C ALA A 141 -1.58 4.99 5.11
N THR A 142 -2.66 4.82 4.37
CA THR A 142 -2.66 4.17 3.05
C THR A 142 -2.87 5.20 1.93
N LEU A 143 -3.00 6.47 2.29
CA LEU A 143 -3.27 7.56 1.37
C LEU A 143 -1.97 7.98 0.68
N THR A 144 -1.99 8.02 -0.64
CA THR A 144 -0.82 8.26 -1.49
C THR A 144 -1.05 9.38 -2.50
N PRO A 145 -1.46 10.60 -2.07
CA PRO A 145 -1.49 11.72 -3.01
C PRO A 145 -0.09 11.93 -3.58
N ALA A 146 0.01 12.01 -4.89
CA ALA A 146 1.29 12.04 -5.59
C ALA A 146 1.39 13.24 -6.53
N LEU A 147 2.62 13.73 -6.70
CA LEU A 147 2.99 14.79 -7.62
C LEU A 147 4.32 14.40 -8.28
N ALA A 148 4.38 14.48 -9.58
CA ALA A 148 5.62 14.34 -10.32
C ALA A 148 6.05 15.67 -10.96
N LEU A 149 7.35 15.90 -10.95
CA LEU A 149 7.98 17.03 -11.64
C LEU A 149 8.77 16.52 -12.85
N LYS A 150 8.76 17.30 -13.93
CA LYS A 150 9.63 17.09 -15.08
C LYS A 150 10.36 18.40 -15.34
N ASP A 151 11.68 18.33 -15.41
CA ASP A 151 12.55 19.50 -15.62
C ASP A 151 12.29 20.65 -14.61
N GLY A 152 12.03 20.28 -13.35
CA GLY A 152 11.76 21.21 -12.25
C GLY A 152 10.36 21.86 -12.25
N ARG A 153 9.47 21.44 -13.13
CA ARG A 153 8.09 21.95 -13.24
C ARG A 153 7.07 20.85 -12.92
N PRO A 154 5.90 21.17 -12.37
CA PRO A 154 4.82 20.20 -12.22
C PRO A 154 4.50 19.53 -13.55
N PHE A 155 4.51 18.20 -13.54
CA PHE A 155 4.19 17.39 -14.71
C PHE A 155 2.82 16.74 -14.59
N ILE A 156 2.58 16.09 -13.46
CA ILE A 156 1.30 15.44 -13.18
C ILE A 156 1.05 15.38 -11.68
N SER A 157 -0.19 15.56 -11.30
CA SER A 157 -0.74 15.35 -9.97
C SER A 157 -1.76 14.21 -10.07
N PHE A 158 -1.65 13.20 -9.22
CA PHE A 158 -2.48 12.01 -9.34
C PHE A 158 -2.68 11.33 -7.98
N ALA A 159 -3.79 10.66 -7.84
CA ALA A 159 -4.13 9.86 -6.68
C ALA A 159 -5.25 8.87 -7.03
N VAL A 160 -5.48 7.87 -6.19
CA VAL A 160 -6.49 6.84 -6.39
C VAL A 160 -7.12 6.44 -5.06
N GLN A 161 -8.31 5.91 -5.08
CA GLN A 161 -8.91 5.18 -3.96
C GLN A 161 -8.36 3.74 -3.90
N GLY A 162 -8.60 2.99 -2.81
CA GLY A 162 -8.28 1.56 -2.76
C GLY A 162 -7.47 1.08 -1.54
N GLY A 163 -7.42 1.85 -0.46
CA GLY A 163 -6.74 1.40 0.76
C GLY A 163 -5.29 0.99 0.51
N ASP A 164 -4.93 -0.25 0.83
CA ASP A 164 -3.58 -0.79 0.67
C ASP A 164 -3.15 -1.03 -0.80
N THR A 165 -4.04 -0.86 -1.77
CA THR A 165 -3.70 -0.99 -3.18
C THR A 165 -3.33 0.34 -3.84
N GLN A 166 -3.48 1.46 -3.15
CA GLN A 166 -3.26 2.79 -3.73
C GLN A 166 -1.86 2.98 -4.30
N ASP A 167 -0.82 2.64 -3.55
CA ASP A 167 0.58 2.77 -3.96
C ASP A 167 0.91 1.85 -5.16
N GLN A 168 0.36 0.65 -5.18
CA GLN A 168 0.53 -0.30 -6.27
C GLN A 168 -0.09 0.23 -7.57
N ASN A 169 -1.33 0.73 -7.50
CA ASN A 169 -2.04 1.27 -8.66
C ASN A 169 -1.38 2.54 -9.18
N LEU A 170 -0.98 3.46 -8.31
CA LEU A 170 -0.31 4.69 -8.71
C LEU A 170 1.06 4.44 -9.34
N LEU A 171 1.81 3.46 -8.82
CA LEU A 171 3.08 3.07 -9.43
C LEU A 171 2.88 2.53 -10.85
N GLN A 172 1.92 1.62 -11.05
CA GLN A 172 1.61 1.06 -12.37
C GLN A 172 1.15 2.15 -13.34
N PHE A 173 0.22 3.01 -12.90
CA PHE A 173 -0.23 4.16 -13.70
C PHE A 173 0.94 5.07 -14.11
N PHE A 174 1.80 5.43 -13.18
CA PHE A 174 2.94 6.30 -13.45
C PHE A 174 3.94 5.67 -14.42
N LEU A 175 4.25 4.37 -14.24
CA LEU A 175 5.12 3.64 -15.17
C LEU A 175 4.51 3.51 -16.57
N ASN A 176 3.19 3.31 -16.66
CA ASN A 176 2.50 3.30 -17.95
C ASN A 176 2.71 4.61 -18.72
N MET A 177 2.70 5.74 -18.03
CA MET A 177 2.97 7.03 -18.67
C MET A 177 4.43 7.25 -19.01
N VAL A 178 5.37 6.97 -18.08
CA VAL A 178 6.76 7.42 -18.24
C VAL A 178 7.66 6.39 -18.92
N GLU A 179 7.35 5.10 -18.81
CA GLU A 179 8.14 4.02 -19.42
C GLU A 179 7.49 3.48 -20.69
N PHE A 180 6.15 3.45 -20.75
CA PHE A 180 5.42 2.92 -21.90
C PHE A 180 4.78 4.01 -22.78
N ASN A 181 5.00 5.30 -22.45
CA ASN A 181 4.53 6.45 -23.22
C ASN A 181 3.00 6.49 -23.44
N MET A 182 2.23 5.92 -22.54
CA MET A 182 0.78 6.00 -22.58
C MET A 182 0.31 7.41 -22.19
N ASN A 183 -0.76 7.88 -22.82
CA ASN A 183 -1.44 9.07 -22.33
C ASN A 183 -2.22 8.77 -21.03
N VAL A 184 -2.75 9.81 -20.37
CA VAL A 184 -3.45 9.67 -19.08
C VAL A 184 -4.63 8.69 -19.15
N GLN A 185 -5.41 8.75 -20.22
CA GLN A 185 -6.56 7.86 -20.40
C GLN A 185 -6.13 6.40 -20.61
N GLU A 186 -5.18 6.18 -21.51
CA GLU A 186 -4.60 4.86 -21.76
C GLU A 186 -4.00 4.25 -20.50
N ALA A 187 -3.23 5.05 -19.74
CA ALA A 187 -2.60 4.60 -18.50
C ALA A 187 -3.63 4.25 -17.41
N SER A 188 -4.75 4.98 -17.37
CA SER A 188 -5.85 4.72 -16.42
C SER A 188 -6.68 3.49 -16.80
N GLU A 189 -6.80 3.20 -18.09
CA GLU A 189 -7.56 2.07 -18.62
C GLU A 189 -6.72 0.80 -18.77
N ALA A 190 -5.41 0.90 -18.66
CA ALA A 190 -4.52 -0.25 -18.75
C ALA A 190 -4.84 -1.29 -17.67
N ALA A 191 -4.69 -2.56 -18.03
CA ALA A 191 -4.85 -3.65 -17.08
C ALA A 191 -3.82 -3.54 -15.96
N ASN A 192 -4.26 -3.67 -14.71
CA ASN A 192 -3.43 -3.60 -13.53
C ASN A 192 -3.53 -4.86 -12.69
N ILE A 193 -2.64 -4.97 -11.72
CA ILE A 193 -2.61 -6.05 -10.73
C ILE A 193 -2.50 -5.48 -9.32
N ASN A 194 -3.12 -6.14 -8.36
CA ASN A 194 -3.00 -5.82 -6.95
C ASN A 194 -2.56 -7.05 -6.15
N SER A 195 -1.47 -6.92 -5.39
CA SER A 195 -0.96 -7.95 -4.50
C SER A 195 -1.53 -7.80 -3.10
N TYR A 196 -1.93 -8.91 -2.50
CA TYR A 196 -2.42 -9.00 -1.12
C TYR A 196 -1.44 -9.74 -0.20
N GLN A 197 -0.21 -9.84 -0.62
CA GLN A 197 0.85 -10.54 0.12
C GLN A 197 1.30 -9.80 1.39
N MET A 198 1.09 -8.49 1.46
CA MET A 198 1.38 -7.69 2.65
C MET A 198 0.25 -7.78 3.67
N TYR A 199 0.58 -7.53 4.94
CA TYR A 199 -0.45 -7.41 5.99
C TYR A 199 -1.37 -6.23 5.72
N SER A 200 -2.68 -6.48 5.78
CA SER A 200 -3.69 -5.44 5.63
C SER A 200 -3.55 -4.36 6.70
N SER A 201 -3.80 -3.10 6.32
CA SER A 201 -3.88 -1.98 7.25
C SER A 201 -5.19 -1.96 8.04
N PHE A 202 -6.13 -2.84 7.72
CA PHE A 202 -7.51 -2.78 8.20
C PHE A 202 -8.00 -4.14 8.71
N GLY A 203 -9.13 -4.11 9.44
CA GLY A 203 -9.79 -5.29 9.92
C GLY A 203 -8.91 -6.13 10.84
N THR A 204 -8.73 -7.39 10.51
CA THR A 204 -7.91 -8.36 11.25
C THR A 204 -6.43 -8.24 10.98
N HIS A 205 -5.99 -7.28 10.16
CA HIS A 205 -4.60 -7.15 9.70
C HIS A 205 -4.03 -8.42 9.06
N SER A 206 -4.89 -9.21 8.39
CA SER A 206 -4.47 -10.45 7.74
C SER A 206 -3.66 -10.20 6.46
N LYS A 207 -3.00 -11.25 5.99
CA LYS A 207 -2.35 -11.28 4.68
C LYS A 207 -2.81 -12.51 3.89
N GLU A 208 -2.79 -12.40 2.58
CA GLU A 208 -3.05 -13.53 1.69
C GLU A 208 -1.81 -13.78 0.82
N ALA A 209 -0.89 -14.58 1.37
CA ALA A 209 0.38 -14.86 0.71
C ALA A 209 0.17 -15.43 -0.71
N GLY A 210 0.81 -14.81 -1.68
CA GLY A 210 0.73 -15.21 -3.09
C GLY A 210 -0.55 -14.79 -3.83
N ARG A 211 -1.56 -14.23 -3.14
CA ARG A 211 -2.77 -13.76 -3.83
C ARG A 211 -2.49 -12.47 -4.59
N ILE A 212 -2.90 -12.48 -5.87
CA ILE A 212 -2.98 -11.28 -6.70
C ILE A 212 -4.36 -11.18 -7.34
N VAL A 213 -4.92 -9.98 -7.33
CA VAL A 213 -6.12 -9.66 -8.08
C VAL A 213 -5.69 -8.99 -9.38
N VAL A 214 -6.28 -9.42 -10.48
CA VAL A 214 -5.98 -8.91 -11.82
C VAL A 214 -7.26 -8.52 -12.52
N ARG A 215 -7.21 -7.54 -13.40
CA ARG A 215 -8.34 -7.23 -14.25
C ARG A 215 -8.61 -8.39 -15.20
N LYS A 216 -9.87 -8.78 -15.38
CA LYS A 216 -10.26 -9.99 -16.15
C LYS A 216 -9.93 -9.93 -17.64
N ASP A 217 -9.71 -8.74 -18.19
CA ASP A 217 -9.30 -8.52 -19.58
C ASP A 217 -7.78 -8.66 -19.79
N LEU A 218 -7.04 -8.97 -18.72
CA LEU A 218 -5.62 -9.30 -18.84
C LEU A 218 -5.43 -10.49 -19.80
N PRO A 219 -4.44 -10.47 -20.69
CA PRO A 219 -4.23 -11.55 -21.65
C PRO A 219 -4.12 -12.92 -20.97
N LYS A 220 -4.82 -13.92 -21.47
CA LYS A 220 -4.87 -15.28 -20.89
C LYS A 220 -3.49 -15.90 -20.68
N TRP A 221 -2.53 -15.60 -21.57
CA TRP A 221 -1.17 -16.10 -21.43
C TRP A 221 -0.44 -15.51 -20.23
N VAL A 222 -0.69 -14.23 -19.88
CA VAL A 222 -0.16 -13.59 -18.67
C VAL A 222 -0.73 -14.27 -17.43
N ILE A 223 -2.04 -14.50 -17.38
CA ILE A 223 -2.69 -15.19 -16.27
C ILE A 223 -2.11 -16.61 -16.10
N LYS A 224 -1.87 -17.30 -17.21
CA LYS A 224 -1.26 -18.64 -17.18
C LYS A 224 0.17 -18.59 -16.65
N ASP A 225 0.97 -17.63 -17.09
CA ASP A 225 2.36 -17.45 -16.63
C ASP A 225 2.40 -17.12 -15.13
N LEU A 226 1.59 -16.19 -14.66
CA LEU A 226 1.49 -15.86 -13.23
C LEU A 226 1.11 -17.08 -12.38
N LYS A 227 0.16 -17.90 -12.83
CA LYS A 227 -0.22 -19.15 -12.15
C LYS A 227 0.92 -20.17 -12.14
N SER A 228 1.68 -20.28 -13.22
CA SER A 228 2.84 -21.20 -13.27
C SER A 228 3.96 -20.77 -12.34
N LYS A 229 4.05 -19.49 -12.00
CA LYS A 229 4.97 -18.92 -11.00
C LYS A 229 4.46 -19.04 -9.55
N GLY A 230 3.34 -19.72 -9.32
CA GLY A 230 2.82 -20.01 -7.98
C GLY A 230 1.92 -18.89 -7.40
N TYR A 231 1.47 -17.93 -8.22
CA TYR A 231 0.48 -16.95 -7.76
C TYR A 231 -0.93 -17.53 -7.73
N ASN A 232 -1.68 -17.18 -6.67
CA ASN A 232 -3.13 -17.35 -6.63
C ASN A 232 -3.79 -16.16 -7.35
N VAL A 233 -4.07 -16.34 -8.65
CA VAL A 233 -4.59 -15.28 -9.52
C VAL A 233 -6.09 -15.24 -9.50
N VAL A 234 -6.67 -14.12 -9.06
CA VAL A 234 -8.11 -13.86 -8.97
C VAL A 234 -8.51 -12.78 -9.99
N PRO A 235 -9.16 -13.14 -11.10
CA PRO A 235 -9.67 -12.15 -12.06
C PRO A 235 -10.88 -11.39 -11.50
N ARG A 236 -10.93 -10.07 -11.70
CA ARG A 236 -12.03 -9.18 -11.34
C ARG A 236 -12.37 -8.23 -12.48
N ASP A 237 -13.58 -7.65 -12.44
CA ASP A 237 -14.00 -6.64 -13.44
C ASP A 237 -13.24 -5.32 -13.27
N LEU A 238 -13.02 -4.92 -12.01
CA LEU A 238 -12.24 -3.75 -11.63
C LEU A 238 -11.22 -4.16 -10.58
N THR A 239 -10.07 -3.57 -10.62
CA THR A 239 -8.99 -3.76 -9.63
C THR A 239 -8.50 -2.43 -9.10
#